data_179b50a69d9a0ca81f4ea689954f2102
#
_entry.id   179b50a69d9a0ca81f4ea689954f2102
#
_cell.length_a   1.000
_cell.length_b   1.000
_cell.length_c   1.000
_cell.angle_alpha   90.00
_cell.angle_beta   90.00
_cell.angle_gamma   90.00
#
_symmetry.space_group_name_H-M   'P 1'
#
loop_
_entity.id
_entity.type
_entity.pdbx_description
1 polymer ?
#
loop_
_entity_poly.entity_id
_entity_poly.type
_entity_poly.pdbx_seq_one_letter_code
_entity_poly.pdbx_strand_id
1 'polypeptide(L)'
;MSNVSNPLSPLPIYPRTTPRFHAMVKPTGAICNLDCAYCYYLHKEELLGSNSKFRISDETLEAHIRQYIEAQCGDEVVFSWQGGEPTLLGVEFFEKVVALEKKYQRPGMYIENDLQTNGTLLNDEWYSFLRQNKFLVGLSIDGPQELHDKFRVNKGGQPTFDKVFAAGQGLQKYGIPFNTLTVVNRVNAKKPLDVYRFLRRELRPCQLQFIPCVEPRTFTNTAPQKWDGATLPTQDSPGAHPGHPDSVVTKWSVDPDDWGYFLCKVWDDWYRRDYGKVHVNLVRDRGRAVDGPGLAAMRIWRVLRQGRGSGARRQRLRLRSLRLSRIQAGQYCGNPHVAHRVFRGAEKVRFCQTRWPASAVPRMQVQVRL
;
A
#
# COMPACT_ATOMS: atom_id res chain seq x y z
N MET A 1 27.77 50.55 23.55
CA MET A 1 27.26 50.29 22.19
C MET A 1 28.27 49.40 21.49
N SER A 2 28.10 48.10 21.49
CA SER A 2 28.93 47.15 20.77
C SER A 2 28.03 46.23 19.98
N ASN A 3 27.97 46.43 18.67
CA ASN A 3 27.31 45.62 17.70
C ASN A 3 27.98 44.24 17.65
N VAL A 4 27.28 43.21 18.10
CA VAL A 4 27.66 41.83 17.83
C VAL A 4 26.89 41.39 16.57
N SER A 5 27.53 41.53 15.42
CA SER A 5 27.11 40.90 14.18
C SER A 5 27.46 39.39 14.26
N ASN A 6 26.42 38.56 14.41
CA ASN A 6 26.53 37.11 14.34
C ASN A 6 26.60 36.74 12.84
N PRO A 7 27.74 36.24 12.33
CA PRO A 7 27.77 35.75 10.96
C PRO A 7 27.00 34.45 10.88
N LEU A 8 25.85 34.43 10.19
CA LEU A 8 25.15 33.22 9.80
C LEU A 8 26.15 32.30 9.08
N SER A 9 26.49 31.21 9.69
CA SER A 9 27.26 30.15 9.03
C SER A 9 26.58 29.79 7.72
N PRO A 10 27.31 29.69 6.59
CA PRO A 10 26.73 29.29 5.34
C PRO A 10 26.12 27.89 5.51
N LEU A 11 24.88 27.73 5.11
CA LEU A 11 24.19 26.43 5.10
C LEU A 11 25.05 25.44 4.31
N PRO A 12 25.23 24.21 4.79
CA PRO A 12 26.00 23.21 4.09
C PRO A 12 25.44 23.03 2.68
N ILE A 13 26.29 23.19 1.67
CA ILE A 13 25.95 22.89 0.27
C ILE A 13 25.84 21.36 0.18
N TYR A 14 24.62 20.84 0.34
CA TYR A 14 24.35 19.45 0.04
C TYR A 14 24.60 19.24 -1.46
N PRO A 15 25.30 18.17 -1.87
CA PRO A 15 25.41 17.83 -3.28
C PRO A 15 24.01 17.68 -3.85
N ARG A 16 23.77 18.23 -5.06
CA ARG A 16 22.48 18.28 -5.76
C ARG A 16 21.92 16.89 -6.19
N THR A 17 22.11 15.86 -5.40
CA THR A 17 21.40 14.62 -5.50
C THR A 17 20.22 14.70 -4.53
N THR A 18 19.20 15.50 -4.87
CA THR A 18 17.94 15.43 -4.14
C THR A 18 17.41 14.00 -4.26
N PRO A 19 17.21 13.30 -3.13
CA PRO A 19 16.67 11.97 -3.18
C PRO A 19 15.30 12.01 -3.88
N ARG A 20 15.02 11.03 -4.74
CA ARG A 20 13.67 10.86 -5.29
C ARG A 20 12.68 10.77 -4.14
N PHE A 21 11.65 11.57 -4.16
CA PHE A 21 10.56 11.49 -3.20
C PHE A 21 9.26 11.21 -3.92
N HIS A 22 8.32 10.60 -3.21
CA HIS A 22 6.99 10.28 -3.71
C HIS A 22 5.95 11.11 -2.95
N ALA A 23 5.08 11.79 -3.68
CA ALA A 23 3.97 12.55 -3.12
C ALA A 23 2.65 11.86 -3.43
N MET A 24 1.84 11.68 -2.38
CA MET A 24 0.48 11.18 -2.47
C MET A 24 -0.50 12.34 -2.35
N VAL A 25 -1.40 12.48 -3.29
CA VAL A 25 -2.39 13.56 -3.34
C VAL A 25 -3.75 13.06 -2.92
N LYS A 26 -4.43 13.84 -2.10
CA LYS A 26 -5.80 13.58 -1.63
C LYS A 26 -6.73 14.70 -2.07
N PRO A 27 -7.16 14.69 -3.34
CA PRO A 27 -7.85 15.83 -3.94
C PRO A 27 -9.24 16.08 -3.37
N THR A 28 -9.85 15.06 -2.74
CA THR A 28 -11.13 15.13 -2.02
C THR A 28 -10.96 15.17 -0.50
N GLY A 29 -9.70 15.25 0.01
CA GLY A 29 -9.45 15.10 1.44
C GLY A 29 -9.94 13.75 1.96
N ALA A 30 -10.81 13.78 2.98
CA ALA A 30 -11.42 12.58 3.59
C ALA A 30 -12.79 12.23 2.99
N ILE A 31 -13.35 13.04 2.08
CA ILE A 31 -14.70 12.84 1.52
C ILE A 31 -14.76 11.53 0.74
N CYS A 32 -15.75 10.69 1.09
CA CYS A 32 -16.00 9.40 0.48
C CYS A 32 -17.50 9.14 0.38
N ASN A 33 -17.92 8.37 -0.60
CA ASN A 33 -19.28 7.87 -0.76
C ASN A 33 -19.55 6.57 0.02
N LEU A 34 -18.51 5.98 0.66
CA LEU A 34 -18.64 4.83 1.54
C LEU A 34 -18.51 5.25 3.02
N ASP A 35 -18.89 4.32 3.91
CA ASP A 35 -18.80 4.43 5.36
C ASP A 35 -18.19 3.15 5.96
N CYS A 36 -16.99 2.81 5.50
CA CYS A 36 -16.30 1.61 5.95
C CYS A 36 -15.97 1.70 7.44
N ALA A 37 -16.37 0.70 8.23
CA ALA A 37 -16.28 0.74 9.70
C ALA A 37 -14.86 0.97 10.25
N TYR A 38 -13.83 0.54 9.52
CA TYR A 38 -12.41 0.70 9.90
C TYR A 38 -11.73 1.89 9.22
N CYS A 39 -12.47 2.76 8.50
CA CYS A 39 -11.87 3.84 7.73
C CYS A 39 -11.37 4.96 8.62
N TYR A 40 -10.06 5.07 8.77
CA TYR A 40 -9.45 6.14 9.56
C TYR A 40 -9.52 7.53 8.90
N TYR A 41 -9.88 7.61 7.61
CA TYR A 41 -10.01 8.90 6.92
C TYR A 41 -11.29 9.64 7.29
N LEU A 42 -12.41 8.94 7.48
CA LEU A 42 -13.72 9.54 7.69
C LEU A 42 -13.78 10.52 8.87
N HIS A 43 -12.99 10.24 9.91
CA HIS A 43 -12.95 11.08 11.10
C HIS A 43 -11.92 12.22 11.05
N LYS A 44 -11.24 12.38 9.90
CA LYS A 44 -10.23 13.43 9.70
C LYS A 44 -10.75 14.67 8.97
N GLU A 45 -12.02 14.69 8.59
CA GLU A 45 -12.66 15.87 7.99
C GLU A 45 -12.56 17.10 8.89
N GLU A 46 -12.66 16.92 10.21
CA GLU A 46 -12.52 17.99 11.20
C GLU A 46 -11.18 18.73 11.10
N LEU A 47 -10.08 18.02 10.74
CA LEU A 47 -8.75 18.63 10.54
C LEU A 47 -8.72 19.59 9.37
N LEU A 48 -9.60 19.38 8.40
CA LEU A 48 -9.67 20.18 7.16
C LEU A 48 -10.77 21.25 7.25
N GLY A 49 -11.40 21.42 8.44
CA GLY A 49 -12.49 22.38 8.65
C GLY A 49 -13.75 21.92 7.95
N SER A 50 -14.45 20.95 8.50
CA SER A 50 -15.80 20.42 8.23
C SER A 50 -16.55 20.88 6.97
N ASN A 51 -15.86 21.22 5.90
CA ASN A 51 -16.46 21.56 4.63
C ASN A 51 -16.73 20.27 3.86
N SER A 52 -17.96 19.76 3.93
CA SER A 52 -18.41 18.55 3.24
C SER A 52 -18.22 18.59 1.72
N LYS A 53 -17.75 19.71 1.17
CA LYS A 53 -17.50 19.94 -0.26
C LYS A 53 -16.01 20.18 -0.54
N PHE A 54 -15.09 19.74 0.34
CA PHE A 54 -13.67 19.91 0.11
C PHE A 54 -13.27 19.33 -1.25
N ARG A 55 -12.69 20.16 -2.08
CA ARG A 55 -12.13 19.81 -3.37
C ARG A 55 -10.86 20.65 -3.55
N ILE A 56 -9.80 20.05 -4.03
CA ILE A 56 -8.61 20.79 -4.42
C ILE A 56 -8.97 21.86 -5.46
N SER A 57 -8.51 23.09 -5.28
CA SER A 57 -8.74 24.16 -6.27
C SER A 57 -7.86 23.93 -7.51
N ASP A 58 -8.28 24.51 -8.65
CA ASP A 58 -7.55 24.38 -9.90
C ASP A 58 -6.14 24.98 -9.81
N GLU A 59 -5.99 26.10 -9.08
CA GLU A 59 -4.70 26.76 -8.85
C GLU A 59 -3.77 25.87 -8.00
N THR A 60 -4.32 25.22 -6.96
CA THR A 60 -3.55 24.30 -6.10
C THR A 60 -3.16 23.06 -6.87
N LEU A 61 -4.06 22.52 -7.70
CA LEU A 61 -3.79 21.36 -8.55
C LEU A 61 -2.64 21.66 -9.53
N GLU A 62 -2.72 22.78 -10.24
CA GLU A 62 -1.71 23.19 -11.20
C GLU A 62 -0.37 23.45 -10.51
N ALA A 63 -0.38 24.17 -9.37
CA ALA A 63 0.82 24.43 -8.59
C ALA A 63 1.47 23.11 -8.11
N HIS A 64 0.66 22.14 -7.63
CA HIS A 64 1.15 20.85 -7.20
C HIS A 64 1.81 20.08 -8.37
N ILE A 65 1.14 19.94 -9.50
CA ILE A 65 1.66 19.21 -10.67
C ILE A 65 2.96 19.83 -11.15
N ARG A 66 2.99 21.15 -11.33
CA ARG A 66 4.17 21.88 -11.78
C ARG A 66 5.34 21.69 -10.81
N GLN A 67 5.15 21.99 -9.52
CA GLN A 67 6.22 21.96 -8.53
C GLN A 67 6.73 20.54 -8.30
N TYR A 68 5.83 19.53 -8.34
CA TYR A 68 6.22 18.14 -8.17
C TYR A 68 7.08 17.64 -9.33
N ILE A 69 6.73 18.01 -10.58
CA ILE A 69 7.55 17.71 -11.78
C ILE A 69 8.90 18.42 -11.70
N GLU A 70 8.92 19.72 -11.35
CA GLU A 70 10.13 20.54 -11.24
C GLU A 70 11.10 20.00 -10.18
N ALA A 71 10.57 19.49 -9.06
CA ALA A 71 11.35 18.98 -7.94
C ALA A 71 11.96 17.59 -8.20
N GLN A 72 11.48 16.84 -9.19
CA GLN A 72 12.02 15.52 -9.51
C GLN A 72 13.32 15.62 -10.31
N CYS A 73 14.35 14.92 -9.86
CA CYS A 73 15.67 14.90 -10.54
C CYS A 73 15.77 13.83 -11.64
N GLY A 74 14.82 12.89 -11.73
CA GLY A 74 14.82 11.79 -12.69
C GLY A 74 13.84 12.00 -13.84
N ASP A 75 13.91 11.08 -14.80
CA ASP A 75 13.03 11.08 -15.97
C ASP A 75 11.71 10.35 -15.74
N GLU A 76 11.52 9.72 -14.57
CA GLU A 76 10.29 9.01 -14.19
C GLU A 76 9.63 9.73 -13.01
N VAL A 77 8.36 10.11 -13.18
CA VAL A 77 7.54 10.75 -12.15
C VAL A 77 6.24 9.96 -11.98
N VAL A 78 5.87 9.66 -10.75
CA VAL A 78 4.64 8.92 -10.44
C VAL A 78 3.74 9.82 -9.62
N PHE A 79 2.54 10.09 -10.13
CA PHE A 79 1.47 10.73 -9.38
C PHE A 79 0.56 9.69 -8.76
N SER A 80 0.35 9.76 -7.44
CA SER A 80 -0.56 8.88 -6.70
C SER A 80 -1.77 9.63 -6.18
N TRP A 81 -2.92 9.27 -6.71
CA TRP A 81 -4.21 9.89 -6.39
C TRP A 81 -4.98 9.00 -5.42
N GLN A 82 -5.16 9.48 -4.21
CA GLN A 82 -5.81 8.75 -3.12
C GLN A 82 -6.75 9.68 -2.33
N GLY A 83 -7.14 9.28 -1.14
CA GLY A 83 -7.92 10.11 -0.22
C GLY A 83 -9.14 9.37 0.31
N GLY A 84 -10.27 10.06 0.43
CA GLY A 84 -11.56 9.44 0.67
C GLY A 84 -11.94 8.59 -0.54
N GLU A 85 -12.59 9.22 -1.54
CA GLU A 85 -12.80 8.58 -2.85
C GLU A 85 -12.52 9.59 -3.97
N PRO A 86 -11.39 9.49 -4.67
CA PRO A 86 -11.01 10.46 -5.68
C PRO A 86 -11.92 10.45 -6.91
N THR A 87 -12.59 9.34 -7.23
CA THR A 87 -13.51 9.26 -8.38
C THR A 87 -14.77 10.11 -8.23
N LEU A 88 -15.06 10.64 -7.04
CA LEU A 88 -16.09 11.65 -6.82
C LEU A 88 -15.87 12.95 -7.60
N LEU A 89 -14.65 13.20 -8.05
CA LEU A 89 -14.30 14.40 -8.83
C LEU A 89 -14.70 14.29 -10.31
N GLY A 90 -15.10 13.11 -10.79
CA GLY A 90 -15.44 12.88 -12.19
C GLY A 90 -14.23 12.67 -13.09
N VAL A 91 -14.48 12.23 -14.33
CA VAL A 91 -13.43 11.99 -15.33
C VAL A 91 -12.79 13.31 -15.76
N GLU A 92 -13.58 14.38 -15.88
CA GLU A 92 -13.14 15.70 -16.35
C GLU A 92 -12.03 16.29 -15.45
N PHE A 93 -12.07 15.99 -14.15
CA PHE A 93 -10.99 16.40 -13.25
C PHE A 93 -9.66 15.71 -13.62
N PHE A 94 -9.70 14.43 -13.93
CA PHE A 94 -8.51 13.67 -14.28
C PHE A 94 -8.04 13.95 -15.72
N GLU A 95 -8.92 14.34 -16.63
CA GLU A 95 -8.54 14.90 -17.93
C GLU A 95 -7.74 16.19 -17.75
N LYS A 96 -8.17 17.07 -16.85
CA LYS A 96 -7.43 18.28 -16.47
C LYS A 96 -6.06 17.93 -15.87
N VAL A 97 -5.99 16.92 -14.99
CA VAL A 97 -4.73 16.43 -14.44
C VAL A 97 -3.76 16.05 -15.57
N VAL A 98 -4.20 15.19 -16.49
CA VAL A 98 -3.37 14.73 -17.61
C VAL A 98 -2.96 15.89 -18.54
N ALA A 99 -3.84 16.86 -18.76
CA ALA A 99 -3.52 18.06 -19.54
C ALA A 99 -2.44 18.90 -18.88
N LEU A 100 -2.51 19.11 -17.56
CA LEU A 100 -1.51 19.82 -16.78
C LEU A 100 -0.17 19.06 -16.72
N GLU A 101 -0.20 17.75 -16.56
CA GLU A 101 1.00 16.93 -16.63
C GLU A 101 1.72 17.08 -17.97
N LYS A 102 0.98 17.02 -19.09
CA LYS A 102 1.53 17.23 -20.44
C LYS A 102 2.09 18.65 -20.60
N LYS A 103 1.44 19.67 -20.02
CA LYS A 103 1.91 21.06 -20.06
C LYS A 103 3.28 21.25 -19.40
N TYR A 104 3.52 20.55 -18.29
CA TYR A 104 4.76 20.71 -17.49
C TYR A 104 5.77 19.59 -17.68
N GLN A 105 5.44 18.54 -18.44
CA GLN A 105 6.32 17.41 -18.74
C GLN A 105 7.57 17.88 -19.49
N ARG A 106 8.76 17.53 -18.98
CA ARG A 106 10.02 17.83 -19.65
C ARG A 106 10.29 16.82 -20.77
N PRO A 107 11.04 17.23 -21.83
CA PRO A 107 11.48 16.30 -22.87
C PRO A 107 12.18 15.06 -22.27
N GLY A 108 11.78 13.87 -22.72
CA GLY A 108 12.32 12.61 -22.22
C GLY A 108 11.76 12.11 -20.89
N MET A 109 10.97 12.94 -20.18
CA MET A 109 10.32 12.53 -18.94
C MET A 109 9.17 11.56 -19.22
N TYR A 110 9.00 10.59 -18.35
CA TYR A 110 7.88 9.66 -18.32
C TYR A 110 7.03 9.89 -17.07
N ILE A 111 5.74 10.12 -17.25
CA ILE A 111 4.79 10.31 -16.15
C ILE A 111 3.89 9.09 -16.06
N GLU A 112 3.76 8.56 -14.86
CA GLU A 112 2.84 7.49 -14.48
C GLU A 112 1.80 8.01 -13.50
N ASN A 113 0.58 7.48 -13.61
CA ASN A 113 -0.50 7.77 -12.68
C ASN A 113 -0.99 6.50 -12.02
N ASP A 114 -1.16 6.50 -10.71
CA ASP A 114 -1.93 5.50 -9.99
C ASP A 114 -3.14 6.13 -9.29
N LEU A 115 -4.25 5.40 -9.31
CA LEU A 115 -5.53 5.81 -8.74
C LEU A 115 -6.01 4.77 -7.75
N GLN A 116 -6.06 5.12 -6.46
CA GLN A 116 -6.64 4.28 -5.42
C GLN A 116 -8.11 4.60 -5.28
N THR A 117 -8.97 3.61 -5.52
CA THR A 117 -10.43 3.79 -5.49
C THR A 117 -11.14 2.62 -4.80
N ASN A 118 -12.33 2.90 -4.27
CA ASN A 118 -13.26 1.86 -3.84
C ASN A 118 -14.02 1.20 -5.02
N GLY A 119 -13.89 1.74 -6.22
CA GLY A 119 -14.41 1.18 -7.47
C GLY A 119 -15.91 1.38 -7.70
N THR A 120 -16.70 1.85 -6.73
CA THR A 120 -18.17 1.88 -6.84
C THR A 120 -18.72 2.86 -7.87
N LEU A 121 -17.88 3.77 -8.36
CA LEU A 121 -18.25 4.79 -9.36
C LEU A 121 -17.64 4.55 -10.74
N LEU A 122 -16.86 3.45 -10.89
CA LEU A 122 -16.26 3.12 -12.19
C LEU A 122 -17.33 2.65 -13.18
N ASN A 123 -17.31 3.22 -14.37
CA ASN A 123 -18.18 2.94 -15.49
C ASN A 123 -17.39 2.92 -16.81
N ASP A 124 -18.06 2.74 -17.95
CA ASP A 124 -17.40 2.65 -19.27
C ASP A 124 -16.60 3.92 -19.62
N GLU A 125 -17.04 5.10 -19.20
CA GLU A 125 -16.33 6.36 -19.37
C GLU A 125 -14.99 6.33 -18.58
N TRP A 126 -15.03 5.94 -17.30
CA TRP A 126 -13.86 5.75 -16.48
C TRP A 126 -12.90 4.72 -17.07
N TYR A 127 -13.39 3.56 -17.51
CA TYR A 127 -12.53 2.54 -18.11
C TYR A 127 -11.84 3.04 -19.38
N SER A 128 -12.56 3.76 -20.23
CA SER A 128 -12.01 4.35 -21.45
C SER A 128 -10.90 5.34 -21.13
N PHE A 129 -11.14 6.25 -20.19
CA PHE A 129 -10.17 7.23 -19.72
C PHE A 129 -8.91 6.58 -19.11
N LEU A 130 -9.09 5.64 -18.17
CA LEU A 130 -8.00 4.97 -17.45
C LEU A 130 -7.12 4.16 -18.42
N ARG A 131 -7.72 3.49 -19.40
CA ARG A 131 -6.98 2.76 -20.43
C ARG A 131 -6.20 3.69 -21.35
N GLN A 132 -6.84 4.74 -21.86
CA GLN A 132 -6.22 5.70 -22.77
C GLN A 132 -5.02 6.39 -22.14
N ASN A 133 -5.13 6.76 -20.87
CA ASN A 133 -4.09 7.47 -20.13
C ASN A 133 -3.17 6.53 -19.31
N LYS A 134 -3.31 5.20 -19.47
CA LYS A 134 -2.45 4.18 -18.87
C LYS A 134 -2.33 4.24 -17.35
N PHE A 135 -3.42 4.56 -16.66
CA PHE A 135 -3.46 4.55 -15.20
C PHE A 135 -3.27 3.14 -14.65
N LEU A 136 -2.56 3.04 -13.53
CA LEU A 136 -2.59 1.86 -12.66
C LEU A 136 -3.68 2.06 -11.62
N VAL A 137 -4.59 1.10 -11.50
CA VAL A 137 -5.69 1.21 -10.52
C VAL A 137 -5.41 0.36 -9.29
N GLY A 138 -5.58 0.95 -8.11
CA GLY A 138 -5.65 0.24 -6.84
C GLY A 138 -7.12 0.05 -6.45
N LEU A 139 -7.65 -1.16 -6.58
CA LEU A 139 -9.03 -1.49 -6.23
C LEU A 139 -9.13 -1.98 -4.79
N SER A 140 -9.95 -1.32 -3.98
CA SER A 140 -10.17 -1.68 -2.59
C SER A 140 -11.21 -2.78 -2.45
N ILE A 141 -10.80 -4.02 -2.14
CA ILE A 141 -11.71 -5.16 -1.94
C ILE A 141 -11.16 -6.13 -0.89
N ASP A 142 -12.02 -6.59 0.05
CA ASP A 142 -11.58 -7.33 1.24
C ASP A 142 -11.79 -8.86 1.16
N GLY A 143 -12.13 -9.37 -0.01
CA GLY A 143 -12.37 -10.80 -0.25
C GLY A 143 -13.76 -11.08 -0.80
N PRO A 144 -14.30 -12.30 -0.63
CA PRO A 144 -15.67 -12.65 -1.01
C PRO A 144 -16.72 -11.76 -0.36
N GLN A 145 -17.93 -11.77 -0.91
CA GLN A 145 -19.03 -10.88 -0.55
C GLN A 145 -19.29 -10.81 0.96
N GLU A 146 -19.40 -11.95 1.63
CA GLU A 146 -19.70 -12.01 3.07
C GLU A 146 -18.59 -11.41 3.95
N LEU A 147 -17.36 -11.33 3.47
CA LEU A 147 -16.23 -10.72 4.18
C LEU A 147 -16.13 -9.23 3.85
N HIS A 148 -16.37 -8.86 2.60
CA HIS A 148 -16.31 -7.48 2.13
C HIS A 148 -17.43 -6.62 2.74
N ASP A 149 -18.67 -7.06 2.60
CA ASP A 149 -19.86 -6.29 2.99
C ASP A 149 -20.01 -6.13 4.51
N LYS A 150 -19.27 -6.90 5.29
CA LYS A 150 -19.28 -6.76 6.75
C LYS A 150 -18.75 -5.42 7.24
N PHE A 151 -17.83 -4.82 6.50
CA PHE A 151 -17.15 -3.59 6.91
C PHE A 151 -17.16 -2.49 5.85
N ARG A 152 -17.35 -2.84 4.57
CA ARG A 152 -17.41 -1.89 3.47
C ARG A 152 -18.85 -1.66 3.04
N VAL A 153 -19.47 -0.69 3.66
CA VAL A 153 -20.84 -0.28 3.38
C VAL A 153 -20.89 1.13 2.81
N ASN A 154 -21.97 1.48 2.13
CA ASN A 154 -22.21 2.85 1.68
C ASN A 154 -22.71 3.72 2.86
N LYS A 155 -22.93 5.02 2.62
CA LYS A 155 -23.45 5.97 3.62
C LYS A 155 -24.83 5.60 4.18
N GLY A 156 -25.58 4.77 3.50
CA GLY A 156 -26.87 4.23 3.93
C GLY A 156 -26.79 2.85 4.57
N GLY A 157 -25.56 2.36 4.89
CA GLY A 157 -25.34 1.05 5.50
C GLY A 157 -25.55 -0.15 4.56
N GLN A 158 -25.72 0.08 3.25
CA GLN A 158 -25.97 -0.99 2.28
C GLN A 158 -24.64 -1.63 1.80
N PRO A 159 -24.68 -2.92 1.43
CA PRO A 159 -23.53 -3.64 0.91
C PRO A 159 -22.99 -3.00 -0.38
N THR A 160 -21.70 -3.19 -0.64
CA THR A 160 -21.00 -2.59 -1.80
C THR A 160 -20.29 -3.60 -2.68
N PHE A 161 -20.25 -4.87 -2.30
CA PHE A 161 -19.49 -5.91 -2.99
C PHE A 161 -19.81 -5.99 -4.47
N ASP A 162 -21.09 -6.07 -4.85
CA ASP A 162 -21.49 -6.25 -6.25
C ASP A 162 -20.94 -5.15 -7.16
N LYS A 163 -20.98 -3.89 -6.69
CA LYS A 163 -20.45 -2.75 -7.44
C LYS A 163 -18.91 -2.83 -7.57
N VAL A 164 -18.23 -3.17 -6.48
CA VAL A 164 -16.76 -3.27 -6.46
C VAL A 164 -16.28 -4.46 -7.28
N PHE A 165 -16.98 -5.58 -7.21
CA PHE A 165 -16.69 -6.77 -8.01
C PHE A 165 -16.89 -6.49 -9.51
N ALA A 166 -18.01 -5.88 -9.88
CA ALA A 166 -18.26 -5.43 -11.25
C ALA A 166 -17.20 -4.45 -11.75
N ALA A 167 -16.72 -3.55 -10.88
CA ALA A 167 -15.59 -2.67 -11.21
C ALA A 167 -14.33 -3.45 -11.55
N GLY A 168 -13.99 -4.45 -10.76
CA GLY A 168 -12.84 -5.34 -11.04
C GLY A 168 -12.99 -6.09 -12.36
N GLN A 169 -14.19 -6.59 -12.66
CA GLN A 169 -14.50 -7.22 -13.95
C GLN A 169 -14.39 -6.22 -15.13
N GLY A 170 -14.84 -4.98 -14.92
CA GLY A 170 -14.70 -3.90 -15.89
C GLY A 170 -13.22 -3.59 -16.19
N LEU A 171 -12.38 -3.47 -15.16
CA LEU A 171 -10.94 -3.27 -15.32
C LEU A 171 -10.30 -4.41 -16.15
N GLN A 172 -10.69 -5.66 -15.90
CA GLN A 172 -10.24 -6.81 -16.70
C GLN A 172 -10.71 -6.71 -18.16
N LYS A 173 -12.01 -6.48 -18.37
CA LYS A 173 -12.62 -6.38 -19.70
C LYS A 173 -11.91 -5.34 -20.58
N TYR A 174 -11.58 -4.20 -19.99
CA TYR A 174 -10.89 -3.12 -20.70
C TYR A 174 -9.36 -3.27 -20.74
N GLY A 175 -8.81 -4.33 -20.11
CA GLY A 175 -7.37 -4.58 -20.08
C GLY A 175 -6.58 -3.50 -19.33
N ILE A 176 -7.17 -2.94 -18.28
CA ILE A 176 -6.56 -1.94 -17.41
C ILE A 176 -5.76 -2.67 -16.33
N PRO A 177 -4.46 -2.36 -16.14
CA PRO A 177 -3.68 -2.97 -15.05
C PRO A 177 -4.21 -2.48 -13.69
N PHE A 178 -4.42 -3.41 -12.77
CA PHE A 178 -4.86 -3.05 -11.42
C PHE A 178 -4.26 -3.96 -10.35
N ASN A 179 -4.15 -3.40 -9.16
CA ASN A 179 -3.79 -4.09 -7.93
C ASN A 179 -5.01 -4.16 -7.02
N THR A 180 -5.08 -5.14 -6.12
CA THR A 180 -6.09 -5.12 -5.06
C THR A 180 -5.46 -4.72 -3.74
N LEU A 181 -6.14 -3.82 -3.01
CA LEU A 181 -5.84 -3.48 -1.63
C LEU A 181 -6.90 -4.10 -0.73
N THR A 182 -6.45 -5.00 0.14
CA THR A 182 -7.31 -5.75 1.05
C THR A 182 -6.93 -5.40 2.48
N VAL A 183 -7.88 -4.84 3.22
CA VAL A 183 -7.72 -4.63 4.65
C VAL A 183 -8.03 -5.94 5.38
N VAL A 184 -7.00 -6.47 6.05
CA VAL A 184 -7.12 -7.70 6.82
C VAL A 184 -7.54 -7.36 8.24
N ASN A 185 -8.78 -7.69 8.56
CA ASN A 185 -9.43 -7.43 9.83
C ASN A 185 -9.67 -8.73 10.62
N ARG A 186 -10.24 -8.63 11.81
CA ARG A 186 -10.49 -9.78 12.69
C ARG A 186 -11.32 -10.91 12.05
N VAL A 187 -12.11 -10.61 11.03
CA VAL A 187 -13.01 -11.61 10.42
C VAL A 187 -12.34 -12.32 9.26
N ASN A 188 -11.84 -11.56 8.28
CA ASN A 188 -11.24 -12.15 7.08
C ASN A 188 -9.85 -12.74 7.36
N ALA A 189 -9.15 -12.32 8.42
CA ALA A 189 -7.90 -12.94 8.85
C ALA A 189 -8.02 -14.44 9.14
N LYS A 190 -9.21 -14.88 9.56
CA LYS A 190 -9.52 -16.31 9.86
C LYS A 190 -9.83 -17.13 8.62
N LYS A 191 -10.00 -16.48 7.47
CA LYS A 191 -10.32 -17.11 6.17
C LYS A 191 -9.28 -16.76 5.08
N PRO A 192 -7.97 -16.98 5.33
CA PRO A 192 -6.90 -16.50 4.46
C PRO A 192 -6.98 -17.06 3.03
N LEU A 193 -7.32 -18.34 2.89
CA LEU A 193 -7.37 -18.98 1.58
C LEU A 193 -8.62 -18.61 0.80
N ASP A 194 -9.73 -18.32 1.46
CA ASP A 194 -10.95 -17.85 0.80
C ASP A 194 -10.69 -16.47 0.21
N VAL A 195 -10.06 -15.55 0.98
CA VAL A 195 -9.68 -14.23 0.51
C VAL A 195 -8.68 -14.32 -0.63
N TYR A 196 -7.55 -15.01 -0.43
CA TYR A 196 -6.48 -15.08 -1.42
C TYR A 196 -6.94 -15.70 -2.74
N ARG A 197 -7.64 -16.85 -2.66
CA ARG A 197 -8.07 -17.59 -3.85
C ARG A 197 -9.16 -16.86 -4.61
N PHE A 198 -10.08 -16.18 -3.92
CA PHE A 198 -11.07 -15.32 -4.53
C PHE A 198 -10.40 -14.23 -5.36
N LEU A 199 -9.55 -13.41 -4.75
CA LEU A 199 -8.84 -12.32 -5.43
C LEU A 199 -8.04 -12.84 -6.64
N ARG A 200 -7.37 -13.98 -6.46
CA ARG A 200 -6.50 -14.56 -7.49
C ARG A 200 -7.26 -15.16 -8.66
N ARG A 201 -8.40 -15.78 -8.43
CA ARG A 201 -9.17 -16.51 -9.46
C ARG A 201 -10.17 -15.61 -10.17
N GLU A 202 -10.92 -14.84 -9.41
CA GLU A 202 -12.04 -14.06 -9.92
C GLU A 202 -11.58 -12.70 -10.48
N LEU A 203 -10.65 -12.02 -9.81
CA LEU A 203 -10.20 -10.68 -10.18
C LEU A 203 -8.86 -10.65 -10.90
N ARG A 204 -7.99 -11.63 -10.71
CA ARG A 204 -6.68 -11.75 -11.38
C ARG A 204 -5.87 -10.44 -11.44
N PRO A 205 -5.70 -9.71 -10.34
CA PRO A 205 -4.93 -8.47 -10.34
C PRO A 205 -3.45 -8.71 -10.62
N CYS A 206 -2.73 -7.66 -11.00
CA CYS A 206 -1.28 -7.71 -11.16
C CYS A 206 -0.57 -7.92 -9.83
N GLN A 207 -1.11 -7.33 -8.77
CA GLN A 207 -0.56 -7.42 -7.42
C GLN A 207 -1.67 -7.49 -6.38
N LEU A 208 -1.41 -8.28 -5.34
CA LEU A 208 -2.22 -8.37 -4.13
C LEU A 208 -1.50 -7.65 -2.99
N GLN A 209 -2.17 -6.68 -2.38
CA GLN A 209 -1.68 -5.96 -1.21
C GLN A 209 -2.58 -6.24 -0.02
N PHE A 210 -2.00 -6.81 1.03
CA PHE A 210 -2.69 -7.06 2.30
C PHE A 210 -2.20 -6.06 3.34
N ILE A 211 -3.14 -5.38 4.01
CA ILE A 211 -2.87 -4.35 5.00
C ILE A 211 -3.54 -4.77 6.31
N PRO A 212 -2.78 -4.99 7.41
CA PRO A 212 -3.40 -5.33 8.68
C PRO A 212 -4.21 -4.14 9.21
N CYS A 213 -5.45 -4.39 9.59
CA CYS A 213 -6.28 -3.42 10.29
C CYS A 213 -5.88 -3.38 11.77
N VAL A 214 -5.20 -2.35 12.20
CA VAL A 214 -4.81 -2.14 13.61
C VAL A 214 -5.13 -0.70 13.96
N GLU A 215 -6.28 -0.49 14.61
CA GLU A 215 -6.78 0.84 14.94
C GLU A 215 -6.96 0.98 16.45
N PRO A 216 -6.45 2.07 17.05
CA PRO A 216 -6.69 2.33 18.45
C PRO A 216 -8.19 2.51 18.75
N ARG A 217 -8.64 2.21 19.96
CA ARG A 217 -10.06 2.44 20.36
C ARG A 217 -10.51 3.87 20.14
N THR A 218 -9.56 4.81 20.18
CA THR A 218 -9.78 6.25 19.97
C THR A 218 -9.53 6.68 18.52
N PHE A 219 -9.58 5.74 17.55
CA PHE A 219 -9.26 6.04 16.14
C PHE A 219 -10.16 7.11 15.52
N THR A 220 -11.38 7.28 16.06
CA THR A 220 -12.31 8.33 15.66
C THR A 220 -11.83 9.73 16.07
N ASN A 221 -10.91 9.82 17.05
CA ASN A 221 -10.36 11.11 17.44
C ASN A 221 -9.54 11.69 16.29
N THR A 222 -9.70 12.97 16.05
CA THR A 222 -9.02 13.72 14.97
C THR A 222 -7.50 13.62 15.08
N ALA A 223 -6.98 13.74 16.31
CA ALA A 223 -5.58 13.53 16.63
C ALA A 223 -5.47 12.52 17.79
N PRO A 224 -5.33 11.22 17.53
CA PRO A 224 -5.18 10.24 18.59
C PRO A 224 -3.91 10.54 19.39
N GLN A 225 -4.00 10.35 20.70
CA GLN A 225 -2.87 10.55 21.61
C GLN A 225 -1.69 9.67 21.20
N LYS A 226 -0.47 10.20 21.40
CA LYS A 226 0.74 9.41 21.21
C LYS A 226 0.73 8.23 22.18
N TRP A 227 0.97 7.04 21.67
CA TRP A 227 1.10 5.85 22.48
C TRP A 227 2.36 5.97 23.37
N ASP A 228 2.16 5.80 24.66
CA ASP A 228 3.29 5.61 25.57
C ASP A 228 3.66 4.12 25.59
N GLY A 229 4.87 3.81 25.15
CA GLY A 229 5.35 2.42 25.12
C GLY A 229 5.34 1.72 26.47
N ALA A 230 5.40 2.48 27.57
CA ALA A 230 5.33 1.95 28.94
C ALA A 230 3.92 1.50 29.34
N THR A 231 2.88 2.04 28.68
CA THR A 231 1.47 1.73 28.97
C THR A 231 0.85 0.75 27.99
N LEU A 232 1.61 0.33 26.95
CA LEU A 232 1.12 -0.67 26.01
C LEU A 232 0.99 -2.04 26.70
N PRO A 233 -0.11 -2.77 26.44
CA PRO A 233 -0.27 -4.12 26.95
C PRO A 233 0.80 -5.05 26.39
N THR A 234 1.24 -6.01 27.20
CA THR A 234 2.09 -7.10 26.71
C THR A 234 1.31 -8.00 25.76
N GLN A 235 2.02 -8.66 24.82
CA GLN A 235 1.39 -9.50 23.79
C GLN A 235 0.45 -10.56 24.38
N ASP A 236 0.78 -11.12 25.55
CA ASP A 236 0.01 -12.18 26.19
C ASP A 236 -1.11 -11.64 27.10
N SER A 237 -1.25 -10.31 27.21
CA SER A 237 -2.27 -9.72 28.05
C SER A 237 -3.61 -9.55 27.32
N PRO A 238 -4.75 -9.61 28.04
CA PRO A 238 -6.08 -9.39 27.44
C PRO A 238 -6.22 -8.08 26.67
N GLY A 239 -5.51 -7.04 27.11
CA GLY A 239 -5.51 -5.72 26.47
C GLY A 239 -4.93 -5.70 25.06
N ALA A 240 -4.09 -6.67 24.69
CA ALA A 240 -3.52 -6.78 23.35
C ALA A 240 -4.48 -7.39 22.32
N HIS A 241 -5.52 -8.10 22.78
CA HIS A 241 -6.41 -8.87 21.89
C HIS A 241 -7.68 -8.11 21.53
N PRO A 242 -7.96 -7.91 20.23
CA PRO A 242 -9.17 -7.23 19.76
C PRO A 242 -10.45 -7.89 20.27
N GLY A 243 -11.39 -7.06 20.74
CA GLY A 243 -12.68 -7.51 21.25
C GLY A 243 -12.70 -7.87 22.73
N HIS A 244 -11.57 -7.84 23.45
CA HIS A 244 -11.57 -7.86 24.91
C HIS A 244 -11.99 -6.49 25.46
N PRO A 245 -12.70 -6.40 26.61
CA PRO A 245 -13.09 -5.13 27.23
C PRO A 245 -11.92 -4.18 27.47
N ASP A 246 -10.76 -4.72 27.86
CA ASP A 246 -9.54 -3.95 28.14
C ASP A 246 -8.67 -3.72 26.90
N SER A 247 -9.11 -4.17 25.73
CA SER A 247 -8.33 -4.02 24.50
C SER A 247 -8.04 -2.56 24.19
N VAL A 248 -6.79 -2.24 23.85
CA VAL A 248 -6.38 -0.90 23.41
C VAL A 248 -6.71 -0.62 21.94
N VAL A 249 -7.08 -1.66 21.18
CA VAL A 249 -7.49 -1.54 19.78
C VAL A 249 -8.99 -1.80 19.59
N THR A 250 -9.51 -1.41 18.43
CA THR A 250 -10.92 -1.60 18.07
C THR A 250 -11.28 -3.09 17.97
N LYS A 251 -12.57 -3.40 18.13
CA LYS A 251 -13.08 -4.78 18.04
C LYS A 251 -12.92 -5.44 16.67
N TRP A 252 -12.72 -4.68 15.63
CA TRP A 252 -12.47 -5.18 14.26
C TRP A 252 -10.99 -5.23 13.89
N SER A 253 -10.09 -4.71 14.70
CA SER A 253 -8.65 -4.86 14.49
C SER A 253 -8.26 -6.33 14.38
N VAL A 254 -7.26 -6.63 13.57
CA VAL A 254 -6.76 -7.99 13.43
C VAL A 254 -5.95 -8.40 14.65
N ASP A 255 -6.19 -9.59 15.16
CA ASP A 255 -5.38 -10.18 16.21
C ASP A 255 -3.97 -10.52 15.66
N PRO A 256 -2.90 -10.29 16.42
CA PRO A 256 -1.52 -10.60 15.98
C PRO A 256 -1.32 -12.05 15.52
N ASP A 257 -1.93 -13.02 16.21
CA ASP A 257 -1.84 -14.44 15.86
C ASP A 257 -2.63 -14.75 14.58
N ASP A 258 -3.83 -14.18 14.45
CA ASP A 258 -4.65 -14.32 13.23
C ASP A 258 -3.95 -13.67 12.02
N TRP A 259 -3.26 -12.53 12.21
CA TRP A 259 -2.45 -11.92 11.18
C TRP A 259 -1.28 -12.82 10.75
N GLY A 260 -0.54 -13.36 11.70
CA GLY A 260 0.54 -14.32 11.44
C GLY A 260 0.04 -15.57 10.72
N TYR A 261 -1.11 -16.11 11.14
CA TYR A 261 -1.77 -17.23 10.50
C TYR A 261 -2.18 -16.92 9.04
N PHE A 262 -2.79 -15.74 8.83
CA PHE A 262 -3.19 -15.26 7.50
C PHE A 262 -1.99 -15.22 6.55
N LEU A 263 -0.90 -14.58 6.96
CA LEU A 263 0.31 -14.46 6.14
C LEU A 263 0.93 -15.84 5.81
N CYS A 264 1.02 -16.73 6.79
CA CYS A 264 1.58 -18.05 6.57
C CYS A 264 0.75 -18.87 5.58
N LYS A 265 -0.59 -18.82 5.69
CA LYS A 265 -1.48 -19.56 4.79
C LYS A 265 -1.48 -19.01 3.37
N VAL A 266 -1.50 -17.68 3.22
CA VAL A 266 -1.37 -17.03 1.91
C VAL A 266 -0.01 -17.37 1.29
N TRP A 267 1.07 -17.29 2.07
CA TRP A 267 2.39 -17.67 1.63
C TRP A 267 2.46 -19.09 1.11
N ASP A 268 1.97 -20.08 1.88
CA ASP A 268 2.03 -21.49 1.53
C ASP A 268 1.30 -21.78 0.21
N ASP A 269 0.12 -21.17 -0.01
CA ASP A 269 -0.66 -21.35 -1.25
C ASP A 269 -0.02 -20.63 -2.44
N TRP A 270 0.40 -19.37 -2.23
CA TRP A 270 1.08 -18.55 -3.24
C TRP A 270 2.40 -19.18 -3.70
N TYR A 271 3.24 -19.62 -2.76
CA TYR A 271 4.55 -20.20 -3.09
C TYR A 271 4.43 -21.48 -3.92
N ARG A 272 3.42 -22.31 -3.63
CA ARG A 272 3.21 -23.58 -4.34
C ARG A 272 2.59 -23.41 -5.73
N ARG A 273 1.75 -22.38 -5.93
CA ARG A 273 0.89 -22.30 -7.11
C ARG A 273 1.15 -21.09 -7.99
N ASP A 274 1.50 -19.96 -7.37
CA ASP A 274 1.47 -18.67 -8.00
C ASP A 274 2.80 -17.92 -7.90
N TYR A 275 3.84 -18.54 -7.35
CA TYR A 275 5.18 -17.96 -7.32
C TYR A 275 5.65 -17.65 -8.75
N GLY A 276 6.06 -16.38 -8.96
CA GLY A 276 6.43 -15.89 -10.29
C GLY A 276 5.23 -15.53 -11.21
N LYS A 277 3.98 -15.81 -10.79
CA LYS A 277 2.76 -15.51 -11.58
C LYS A 277 1.99 -14.30 -11.07
N VAL A 278 1.92 -14.08 -9.78
CA VAL A 278 1.27 -12.93 -9.17
C VAL A 278 2.17 -12.35 -8.09
N HIS A 279 2.13 -11.04 -7.95
CA HIS A 279 2.90 -10.36 -6.92
C HIS A 279 2.08 -10.21 -5.64
N VAL A 280 2.66 -10.59 -4.49
CA VAL A 280 2.11 -10.32 -3.15
C VAL A 280 3.11 -9.44 -2.42
N ASN A 281 2.74 -8.18 -2.10
CA ASN A 281 3.67 -7.15 -1.66
C ASN A 281 4.47 -7.51 -0.40
N LEU A 282 3.82 -7.98 0.65
CA LEU A 282 4.46 -8.27 1.95
C LEU A 282 5.50 -9.39 1.90
N VAL A 283 5.42 -10.22 0.87
CA VAL A 283 6.26 -11.40 0.73
C VAL A 283 7.54 -11.10 -0.04
N ARG A 284 7.47 -10.17 -0.98
CA ARG A 284 8.56 -9.87 -1.92
C ARG A 284 9.51 -8.79 -1.42
N ASP A 285 9.00 -7.73 -0.78
CA ASP A 285 9.83 -6.57 -0.43
C ASP A 285 10.92 -6.88 0.60
N ARG A 286 10.69 -7.85 1.48
CA ARG A 286 11.70 -8.29 2.43
C ARG A 286 12.75 -9.25 1.83
N GLY A 287 12.49 -9.81 0.64
CA GLY A 287 13.42 -10.68 -0.10
C GLY A 287 14.57 -9.96 -0.79
N ARG A 288 14.48 -8.65 -0.98
CA ARG A 288 15.51 -7.85 -1.68
C ARG A 288 16.66 -7.37 -0.78
N ALA A 289 16.52 -7.46 0.53
CA ALA A 289 17.41 -6.73 1.42
C ALA A 289 18.74 -7.43 1.69
N VAL A 290 18.90 -8.75 1.57
CA VAL A 290 20.13 -9.39 2.05
C VAL A 290 20.74 -10.47 1.15
N ASP A 291 20.03 -11.47 0.58
CA ASP A 291 20.73 -12.59 -0.11
C ASP A 291 19.89 -13.33 -1.16
N GLY A 292 19.12 -12.62 -1.95
CA GLY A 292 18.27 -13.22 -2.99
C GLY A 292 16.86 -13.63 -2.50
N PRO A 293 15.91 -13.80 -3.41
CA PRO A 293 14.46 -13.81 -3.10
C PRO A 293 13.98 -14.99 -2.25
N GLY A 294 14.76 -16.06 -2.14
CA GLY A 294 14.34 -17.26 -1.39
C GLY A 294 14.62 -17.23 0.11
N LEU A 295 15.69 -16.58 0.55
CA LEU A 295 16.17 -16.69 1.93
C LEU A 295 15.47 -15.75 2.93
N ALA A 296 15.05 -14.58 2.49
CA ALA A 296 14.37 -13.64 3.38
C ALA A 296 12.92 -14.03 3.63
N ALA A 297 12.27 -14.60 2.63
CA ALA A 297 10.96 -15.20 2.78
C ALA A 297 10.97 -16.38 3.77
N MET A 298 12.02 -17.21 3.75
CA MET A 298 12.24 -18.27 4.75
C MET A 298 12.50 -17.72 6.15
N ARG A 299 13.14 -16.54 6.30
CA ARG A 299 13.36 -15.92 7.62
C ARG A 299 12.04 -15.43 8.24
N ILE A 300 11.15 -14.80 7.46
CA ILE A 300 9.83 -14.39 7.94
C ILE A 300 9.02 -15.61 8.36
N TRP A 301 8.99 -16.65 7.54
CA TRP A 301 8.31 -17.90 7.84
C TRP A 301 8.85 -18.57 9.12
N ARG A 302 10.18 -18.52 9.34
CA ARG A 302 10.79 -19.07 10.55
C ARG A 302 10.41 -18.26 11.79
N VAL A 303 10.35 -16.92 11.71
CA VAL A 303 9.96 -16.04 12.83
C VAL A 303 8.49 -16.22 13.17
N LEU A 304 7.60 -16.26 12.17
CA LEU A 304 6.17 -16.47 12.37
C LEU A 304 5.84 -17.87 12.90
N ARG A 305 6.64 -18.89 12.57
CA ARG A 305 6.46 -20.27 13.06
C ARG A 305 7.07 -20.50 14.45
N GLN A 306 8.10 -19.74 14.82
CA GLN A 306 8.73 -19.82 16.15
C GLN A 306 7.89 -19.15 17.25
N GLY A 307 7.03 -18.18 16.91
CA GLY A 307 6.07 -17.59 17.85
C GLY A 307 4.99 -18.55 18.35
N ARG A 308 4.83 -19.74 17.72
CA ARG A 308 3.83 -20.77 18.13
C ARG A 308 4.41 -21.96 18.93
N GLY A 309 5.59 -21.86 19.50
CA GLY A 309 6.21 -23.05 20.07
C GLY A 309 7.06 -22.83 21.30
N SER A 310 6.47 -22.62 22.45
CA SER A 310 7.05 -23.03 23.70
C SER A 310 6.75 -24.55 23.87
N GLY A 311 7.61 -25.38 23.32
CA GLY A 311 7.54 -26.82 23.62
C GLY A 311 7.60 -27.77 22.43
N ALA A 312 8.68 -27.78 21.63
CA ALA A 312 9.05 -28.95 20.85
C ALA A 312 10.52 -28.85 20.36
N ARG A 313 11.23 -29.90 20.63
CA ARG A 313 12.63 -30.22 20.37
C ARG A 313 13.21 -29.67 19.07
N ARG A 314 14.43 -29.10 19.16
CA ARG A 314 15.30 -28.73 18.04
C ARG A 314 15.58 -29.96 17.16
N GLN A 315 15.01 -30.00 15.96
CA GLN A 315 15.49 -30.87 14.88
C GLN A 315 16.26 -30.02 13.87
N ARG A 316 17.54 -30.33 13.71
CA ARG A 316 18.41 -29.79 12.66
C ARG A 316 17.97 -30.36 11.31
N LEU A 317 17.40 -29.54 10.45
CA LEU A 317 17.20 -29.88 9.05
C LEU A 317 18.41 -29.41 8.24
N ARG A 318 19.15 -30.38 7.69
CA ARG A 318 20.18 -30.12 6.66
C ARG A 318 19.46 -29.80 5.34
N LEU A 319 19.65 -28.58 4.85
CA LEU A 319 19.19 -28.16 3.54
C LEU A 319 20.16 -28.68 2.47
N ARG A 320 19.69 -29.59 1.60
CA ARG A 320 20.34 -29.90 0.33
C ARG A 320 20.03 -28.78 -0.68
N SER A 321 21.07 -28.35 -1.39
CA SER A 321 21.04 -27.32 -2.42
C SER A 321 20.09 -27.69 -3.57
N LEU A 322 19.06 -26.87 -3.80
CA LEU A 322 18.25 -26.90 -5.02
C LEU A 322 18.85 -25.91 -6.02
N ARG A 323 19.35 -26.43 -7.15
CA ARG A 323 19.70 -25.65 -8.32
C ARG A 323 18.41 -25.13 -8.95
N LEU A 324 18.22 -23.81 -8.98
CA LEU A 324 17.13 -23.16 -9.70
C LEU A 324 17.58 -22.87 -11.12
N SER A 325 16.94 -23.51 -12.10
CA SER A 325 17.04 -23.20 -13.51
C SER A 325 16.38 -21.84 -13.80
N ARG A 326 17.02 -21.05 -14.69
CA ARG A 326 16.52 -19.77 -15.20
C ARG A 326 15.13 -19.99 -15.84
N ILE A 327 14.11 -19.35 -15.29
CA ILE A 327 12.81 -19.19 -15.94
C ILE A 327 12.76 -17.79 -16.54
N GLN A 328 12.54 -17.74 -17.87
CA GLN A 328 12.38 -16.49 -18.63
C GLN A 328 11.15 -15.72 -18.15
N ALA A 329 11.36 -14.47 -17.75
CA ALA A 329 10.30 -13.53 -17.39
C ALA A 329 9.69 -12.95 -18.67
N GLY A 330 8.57 -13.47 -19.11
CA GLY A 330 8.03 -13.03 -20.37
C GLY A 330 6.55 -13.21 -20.65
N GLN A 331 5.67 -13.35 -19.65
CA GLN A 331 4.22 -13.42 -19.95
C GLN A 331 3.36 -13.06 -18.73
N TYR A 332 3.30 -11.79 -18.33
CA TYR A 332 2.41 -11.35 -17.25
C TYR A 332 1.70 -10.05 -17.57
N CYS A 333 0.39 -10.07 -17.43
CA CYS A 333 -0.52 -8.94 -17.65
C CYS A 333 -0.51 -8.41 -19.08
N GLY A 334 -0.83 -9.17 -20.11
CA GLY A 334 -1.18 -8.73 -21.48
C GLY A 334 -0.49 -7.48 -22.07
N ASN A 335 0.39 -6.81 -21.31
CA ASN A 335 1.15 -5.64 -21.74
C ASN A 335 2.62 -5.78 -21.27
N PRO A 336 3.53 -6.22 -22.17
CA PRO A 336 4.93 -6.45 -21.85
C PRO A 336 5.65 -5.19 -21.35
N HIS A 337 5.14 -4.00 -21.61
CA HIS A 337 5.75 -2.76 -21.17
C HIS A 337 5.52 -2.47 -19.69
N VAL A 338 4.38 -2.87 -19.11
CA VAL A 338 4.09 -2.67 -17.67
C VAL A 338 4.90 -3.64 -16.80
N ALA A 339 4.99 -4.91 -17.22
CA ALA A 339 5.78 -5.91 -16.50
C ALA A 339 7.29 -5.58 -16.51
N HIS A 340 7.82 -5.09 -17.62
CA HIS A 340 9.23 -4.73 -17.73
C HIS A 340 9.63 -3.50 -16.90
N ARG A 341 8.71 -2.56 -16.67
CA ARG A 341 9.00 -1.31 -15.93
C ARG A 341 8.94 -1.45 -14.43
N VAL A 342 8.00 -2.22 -13.90
CA VAL A 342 8.01 -2.61 -12.47
C VAL A 342 9.34 -3.30 -12.12
N PHE A 343 9.97 -3.99 -13.09
CA PHE A 343 11.28 -4.63 -12.91
C PHE A 343 12.47 -3.70 -13.12
N ARG A 344 12.42 -2.69 -14.03
CA ARG A 344 13.56 -1.78 -14.31
C ARG A 344 13.82 -0.76 -13.20
N GLY A 345 12.79 -0.26 -12.55
CA GLY A 345 12.96 0.64 -11.38
C GLY A 345 13.75 0.00 -10.24
N ALA A 346 13.81 -1.33 -10.21
CA ALA A 346 14.53 -2.10 -9.22
C ALA A 346 16.00 -2.38 -9.54
N GLU A 347 16.40 -2.36 -10.82
CA GLU A 347 17.81 -2.58 -11.20
C GLU A 347 18.64 -1.30 -11.13
N LYS A 348 18.05 -0.13 -11.37
CA LYS A 348 18.79 1.16 -11.30
C LYS A 348 19.16 1.62 -9.88
N VAL A 349 18.60 1.03 -8.82
CA VAL A 349 19.00 1.32 -7.43
C VAL A 349 20.38 0.74 -7.06
N ARG A 350 20.99 -0.07 -7.91
CA ARG A 350 22.29 -0.71 -7.65
C ARG A 350 23.51 0.20 -7.75
N PHE A 351 23.41 1.43 -8.21
CA PHE A 351 24.60 2.26 -8.51
C PHE A 351 24.87 3.43 -7.55
N CYS A 352 24.20 3.51 -6.39
CA CYS A 352 24.49 4.53 -5.38
C CYS A 352 24.78 3.92 -4.01
N GLN A 353 25.66 2.90 -3.95
CA GLN A 353 26.27 2.47 -2.70
C GLN A 353 27.66 3.08 -2.59
N THR A 354 27.76 4.26 -1.98
CA THR A 354 29.03 4.70 -1.38
C THR A 354 29.36 3.76 -0.22
N ARG A 355 30.54 3.18 -0.25
CA ARG A 355 31.11 2.31 0.79
C ARG A 355 31.13 3.06 2.13
N TRP A 356 30.39 2.56 3.10
CA TRP A 356 30.58 2.91 4.51
C TRP A 356 31.56 1.91 5.14
N PRO A 357 32.52 2.34 6.00
CA PRO A 357 33.42 1.43 6.66
C PRO A 357 32.68 0.52 7.65
N ALA A 358 33.12 -0.71 7.79
CA ALA A 358 32.46 -1.79 8.54
C ALA A 358 32.28 -1.55 10.07
N SER A 359 32.79 -0.44 10.62
CA SER A 359 32.71 -0.10 12.03
C SER A 359 31.51 0.77 12.45
N ALA A 360 30.65 1.18 11.52
CA ALA A 360 29.55 2.12 11.77
C ALA A 360 28.16 1.52 11.49
N VAL A 361 27.95 0.23 11.74
CA VAL A 361 26.61 -0.36 11.64
C VAL A 361 25.93 -0.25 13.01
N PRO A 362 24.97 0.67 13.21
CA PRO A 362 24.11 0.62 14.40
C PRO A 362 23.32 -0.69 14.34
N ARG A 363 23.31 -1.44 15.42
CA ARG A 363 22.42 -2.60 15.60
C ARG A 363 20.98 -2.09 15.48
N MET A 364 20.37 -2.30 14.34
CA MET A 364 18.97 -2.01 14.13
C MET A 364 18.16 -3.07 14.90
N GLN A 365 17.73 -2.72 16.09
CA GLN A 365 16.65 -3.44 16.76
C GLN A 365 15.38 -3.18 15.95
N VAL A 366 14.90 -4.19 15.24
CA VAL A 366 13.59 -4.16 14.62
C VAL A 366 12.56 -4.33 15.74
N GLN A 367 12.16 -3.23 16.35
CA GLN A 367 10.92 -3.20 17.09
C GLN A 367 9.79 -3.22 16.06
N VAL A 368 9.05 -4.33 16.00
CA VAL A 368 7.72 -4.34 15.40
C VAL A 368 6.85 -3.47 16.30
N ARG A 369 6.74 -2.19 15.96
CA ARG A 369 5.70 -1.35 16.55
C ARG A 369 4.40 -1.68 15.84
N LEU A 370 3.55 -2.38 16.53
CA LEU A 370 2.12 -2.47 16.25
C LEU A 370 1.49 -1.11 16.51
#